data_54e1320c4be5bf38bafaccba82b06ebe
#
_entry.id   54e1320c4be5bf38bafaccba82b06ebe
#
_cell.length_a   1.000
_cell.length_b   1.000
_cell.length_c   1.000
_cell.angle_alpha   90.00
_cell.angle_beta   90.00
_cell.angle_gamma   90.00
#
_symmetry.space_group_name_H-M   'P 1'
#
loop_
_entity.id
_entity.type
_entity.pdbx_description
1 polymer ?
#
loop_
_entity_poly.entity_id
_entity_poly.type
_entity_poly.pdbx_seq_one_letter_code
_entity_poly.pdbx_strand_id
1 'polypeptide(L)'
;MMKKVVLTGDRPTGRLHLGHYVGSLRSRLELQNQGDYDEMYVMIADAQALTDNADHPEKIRENILEVALDYLSVGLDPKKITIFVQSQVSALTELTFFYANLVTVSRLQRNPTVKNEIKMRDFEANIPVGFFTYPISQAADITAFKANIVPVGEDQLPMIEQTREIVRSFNRIYKEEVLVEPQAVLPKSEAALRLPGIDGNAKMSKSLGNGIYLADTKEEVKRKVMSMYTDPDHIHVEDPGKVENNTVFTYLDVFAQDSDFDKYWPEYKNLEELKAHYQKGGVGDVKLKKFLLQILEDLLDPIREK
;
A
#
# COMPACT_ATOMS: atom_id res chain seq x y z
N MET A 1 1.77 -8.87 -30.54
CA MET A 1 2.05 -9.06 -29.08
C MET A 1 0.84 -8.60 -28.31
N MET A 2 0.54 -9.24 -27.18
CA MET A 2 -0.53 -8.78 -26.30
C MET A 2 -0.09 -7.45 -25.66
N LYS A 3 -1.02 -6.48 -25.60
CA LYS A 3 -0.78 -5.17 -24.99
C LYS A 3 -0.50 -5.34 -23.49
N LYS A 4 0.53 -4.67 -22.97
CA LYS A 4 0.87 -4.65 -21.55
C LYS A 4 0.04 -3.56 -20.87
N VAL A 5 -0.98 -3.94 -20.12
CA VAL A 5 -1.88 -3.03 -19.42
C VAL A 5 -1.75 -3.26 -17.92
N VAL A 6 -1.34 -2.22 -17.19
CA VAL A 6 -1.18 -2.24 -15.74
C VAL A 6 -2.40 -1.59 -15.10
N LEU A 7 -2.99 -2.23 -14.09
CA LEU A 7 -3.98 -1.62 -13.20
C LEU A 7 -3.57 -1.77 -11.74
N THR A 8 -3.63 -0.69 -11.02
CA THR A 8 -3.42 -0.64 -9.57
C THR A 8 -4.29 0.46 -8.96
N GLY A 9 -4.39 0.54 -7.64
CA GLY A 9 -5.16 1.60 -6.99
C GLY A 9 -5.19 1.47 -5.48
N ASP A 10 -5.74 2.49 -4.83
CA ASP A 10 -5.96 2.51 -3.38
C ASP A 10 -7.37 2.98 -3.06
N ARG A 11 -7.90 2.50 -1.93
CA ARG A 11 -9.17 2.97 -1.37
C ARG A 11 -8.94 4.31 -0.64
N PRO A 12 -9.73 5.36 -0.91
CA PRO A 12 -9.58 6.66 -0.28
C PRO A 12 -10.20 6.67 1.14
N THR A 13 -9.68 5.83 2.03
CA THR A 13 -10.13 5.73 3.43
C THR A 13 -9.35 6.65 4.38
N GLY A 14 -8.52 7.52 3.87
CA GLY A 14 -7.66 8.49 4.55
C GLY A 14 -6.41 8.80 3.72
N ARG A 15 -5.61 9.78 4.14
CA ARG A 15 -4.33 10.14 3.55
C ARG A 15 -3.39 8.94 3.47
N LEU A 16 -2.48 8.94 2.50
CA LEU A 16 -1.48 7.88 2.37
C LEU A 16 -0.32 8.11 3.35
N HIS A 17 0.26 7.03 3.84
CA HIS A 17 1.37 7.04 4.78
C HIS A 17 2.58 6.27 4.22
N LEU A 18 3.73 6.32 4.91
CA LEU A 18 4.97 5.65 4.48
C LEU A 18 4.78 4.16 4.17
N GLY A 19 3.87 3.47 4.87
CA GLY A 19 3.53 2.08 4.55
C GLY A 19 2.90 1.91 3.16
N HIS A 20 2.09 2.87 2.67
CA HIS A 20 1.59 2.86 1.29
C HIS A 20 2.70 3.22 0.31
N TYR A 21 3.58 4.18 0.69
CA TYR A 21 4.70 4.56 -0.14
C TYR A 21 5.59 3.35 -0.45
N VAL A 22 6.01 2.63 0.58
CA VAL A 22 6.88 1.46 0.43
C VAL A 22 6.15 0.26 -0.18
N GLY A 23 4.91 0.01 0.25
CA GLY A 23 4.14 -1.16 -0.17
C GLY A 23 3.59 -1.08 -1.59
N SER A 24 3.35 0.12 -2.13
CA SER A 24 2.72 0.27 -3.43
C SER A 24 3.23 1.43 -4.28
N LEU A 25 3.36 2.65 -3.73
CA LEU A 25 3.66 3.83 -4.54
C LEU A 25 5.05 3.78 -5.16
N ARG A 26 6.06 3.32 -4.42
CA ARG A 26 7.44 3.15 -4.93
C ARG A 26 7.48 2.24 -6.15
N SER A 27 6.81 1.09 -6.09
CA SER A 27 6.72 0.16 -7.23
C SER A 27 5.97 0.76 -8.42
N ARG A 28 4.94 1.59 -8.18
CA ARG A 28 4.23 2.31 -9.26
C ARG A 28 5.12 3.33 -9.94
N LEU A 29 5.92 4.08 -9.17
CA LEU A 29 6.90 5.02 -9.70
C LEU A 29 7.98 4.31 -10.51
N GLU A 30 8.47 3.17 -10.02
CA GLU A 30 9.43 2.33 -10.74
C GLU A 30 8.84 1.86 -12.08
N LEU A 31 7.62 1.31 -12.08
CA LEU A 31 6.92 0.89 -13.30
C LEU A 31 6.74 2.06 -14.28
N GLN A 32 6.24 3.20 -13.78
CA GLN A 32 6.07 4.41 -14.59
C GLN A 32 7.39 4.85 -15.23
N ASN A 33 8.49 4.83 -14.48
CA ASN A 33 9.79 5.32 -14.94
C ASN A 33 10.49 4.33 -15.89
N GLN A 34 10.28 3.03 -15.70
CA GLN A 34 10.75 1.99 -16.61
C GLN A 34 10.06 2.06 -17.98
N GLY A 35 8.77 2.44 -17.99
CA GLY A 35 8.00 2.60 -19.23
C GLY A 35 7.74 1.28 -19.99
N ASP A 36 7.89 0.12 -19.35
CA ASP A 36 7.66 -1.19 -19.95
C ASP A 36 6.17 -1.59 -19.87
N TYR A 37 5.30 -0.72 -20.35
CA TYR A 37 3.86 -0.93 -20.46
C TYR A 37 3.30 -0.09 -21.64
N ASP A 38 2.19 -0.54 -22.18
CA ASP A 38 1.44 0.23 -23.20
C ASP A 38 0.46 1.20 -22.55
N GLU A 39 -0.18 0.77 -21.44
CA GLU A 39 -1.11 1.59 -20.65
C GLU A 39 -0.94 1.28 -19.16
N MET A 40 -1.02 2.33 -18.35
CA MET A 40 -1.02 2.19 -16.88
C MET A 40 -2.14 3.03 -16.29
N TYR A 41 -2.99 2.36 -15.52
CA TYR A 41 -4.14 2.92 -14.83
C TYR A 41 -3.93 2.88 -13.32
N VAL A 42 -4.15 4.01 -12.66
CA VAL A 42 -4.10 4.12 -11.20
C VAL A 42 -5.46 4.59 -10.69
N MET A 43 -6.17 3.72 -10.02
CA MET A 43 -7.55 3.92 -9.58
C MET A 43 -7.60 4.47 -8.15
N ILE A 44 -8.47 5.45 -7.94
CA ILE A 44 -8.95 5.82 -6.61
C ILE A 44 -10.28 5.08 -6.42
N ALA A 45 -10.24 4.01 -5.62
CA ALA A 45 -11.32 3.03 -5.48
C ALA A 45 -12.35 3.49 -4.44
N ASP A 46 -13.09 4.55 -4.74
CA ASP A 46 -14.05 5.19 -3.83
C ASP A 46 -15.31 4.34 -3.61
N ALA A 47 -15.87 3.73 -4.65
CA ALA A 47 -17.01 2.82 -4.51
C ALA A 47 -16.62 1.57 -3.70
N GLN A 48 -15.42 1.05 -3.91
CA GLN A 48 -14.88 -0.06 -3.12
C GLN A 48 -14.67 0.34 -1.64
N ALA A 49 -14.29 1.58 -1.37
CA ALA A 49 -14.11 2.09 -0.01
C ALA A 49 -15.44 2.17 0.76
N LEU A 50 -16.56 2.37 0.09
CA LEU A 50 -17.89 2.41 0.72
C LEU A 50 -18.34 1.04 1.23
N THR A 51 -17.78 -0.06 0.76
CA THR A 51 -18.21 -1.42 1.17
C THR A 51 -18.05 -1.67 2.67
N ASP A 52 -17.15 -0.94 3.33
CA ASP A 52 -16.87 -1.00 4.76
C ASP A 52 -16.83 0.38 5.45
N ASN A 53 -17.28 1.43 4.76
CA ASN A 53 -17.42 2.80 5.27
C ASN A 53 -18.73 3.43 4.80
N ALA A 54 -19.79 2.64 4.65
CA ALA A 54 -21.08 3.12 4.16
C ALA A 54 -21.71 4.20 5.05
N ASP A 55 -21.45 4.16 6.35
CA ASP A 55 -21.97 5.11 7.35
C ASP A 55 -21.19 6.44 7.35
N HIS A 56 -20.08 6.53 6.62
CA HIS A 56 -19.20 7.70 6.56
C HIS A 56 -18.83 8.10 5.12
N PRO A 57 -19.81 8.38 4.25
CA PRO A 57 -19.55 8.69 2.83
C PRO A 57 -18.79 10.02 2.64
N GLU A 58 -18.97 10.98 3.56
CA GLU A 58 -18.24 12.25 3.58
C GLU A 58 -16.73 12.03 3.70
N LYS A 59 -16.31 11.11 4.57
CA LYS A 59 -14.90 10.71 4.74
C LYS A 59 -14.30 10.22 3.42
N ILE A 60 -15.03 9.39 2.67
CA ILE A 60 -14.55 8.87 1.39
C ILE A 60 -14.43 10.01 0.37
N ARG A 61 -15.45 10.89 0.30
CA ARG A 61 -15.45 12.05 -0.62
C ARG A 61 -14.27 12.98 -0.40
N GLU A 62 -13.99 13.33 0.86
CA GLU A 62 -12.86 14.18 1.22
C GLU A 62 -11.52 13.52 0.85
N ASN A 63 -11.38 12.23 1.11
CA ASN A 63 -10.14 11.50 0.86
C ASN A 63 -9.87 11.16 -0.62
N ILE A 64 -10.83 11.29 -1.53
CA ILE A 64 -10.57 11.20 -2.97
C ILE A 64 -9.53 12.24 -3.38
N LEU A 65 -9.72 13.50 -2.95
CA LEU A 65 -8.79 14.59 -3.27
C LEU A 65 -7.44 14.40 -2.57
N GLU A 66 -7.44 14.00 -1.30
CA GLU A 66 -6.20 13.76 -0.54
C GLU A 66 -5.34 12.67 -1.21
N VAL A 67 -5.95 11.55 -1.62
CA VAL A 67 -5.24 10.47 -2.32
C VAL A 67 -4.76 10.90 -3.70
N ALA A 68 -5.55 11.70 -4.42
CA ALA A 68 -5.12 12.25 -5.71
C ALA A 68 -3.91 13.17 -5.55
N LEU A 69 -3.91 14.05 -4.52
CA LEU A 69 -2.77 14.90 -4.19
C LEU A 69 -1.54 14.07 -3.80
N ASP A 70 -1.71 13.05 -2.95
CA ASP A 70 -0.62 12.14 -2.58
C ASP A 70 0.01 11.47 -3.83
N TYR A 71 -0.82 11.00 -4.79
CA TYR A 71 -0.32 10.41 -6.03
C TYR A 71 0.52 11.39 -6.87
N LEU A 72 0.03 12.61 -7.04
CA LEU A 72 0.75 13.63 -7.80
C LEU A 72 2.03 14.09 -7.08
N SER A 73 1.96 14.26 -5.77
CA SER A 73 3.07 14.71 -4.95
C SER A 73 4.22 13.73 -4.91
N VAL A 74 3.95 12.41 -4.86
CA VAL A 74 5.01 11.40 -4.95
C VAL A 74 5.63 11.31 -6.36
N GLY A 75 5.00 11.88 -7.38
CA GLY A 75 5.54 11.95 -8.75
C GLY A 75 4.88 11.04 -9.77
N LEU A 76 3.67 10.51 -9.48
CA LEU A 76 2.87 9.88 -10.52
C LEU A 76 2.44 10.97 -11.53
N ASP A 77 2.83 10.79 -12.79
CA ASP A 77 2.68 11.78 -13.85
C ASP A 77 1.47 11.49 -14.74
N PRO A 78 0.40 12.33 -14.69
CA PRO A 78 -0.80 12.13 -15.49
C PRO A 78 -0.59 12.27 -17.01
N LYS A 79 0.61 12.68 -17.45
CA LYS A 79 0.99 12.66 -18.86
C LYS A 79 1.48 11.28 -19.31
N LYS A 80 1.89 10.43 -18.38
CA LYS A 80 2.41 9.07 -18.63
C LYS A 80 1.41 7.99 -18.30
N ILE A 81 0.55 8.23 -17.30
CA ILE A 81 -0.41 7.27 -16.77
C ILE A 81 -1.81 7.89 -16.66
N THR A 82 -2.83 7.07 -16.55
CA THR A 82 -4.19 7.53 -16.31
C THR A 82 -4.56 7.36 -14.83
N ILE A 83 -4.80 8.46 -14.12
CA ILE A 83 -5.35 8.44 -12.77
C ILE A 83 -6.86 8.70 -12.88
N PHE A 84 -7.68 7.86 -12.24
CA PHE A 84 -9.14 8.00 -12.32
C PHE A 84 -9.82 7.61 -11.02
N VAL A 85 -11.05 8.11 -10.84
CA VAL A 85 -11.93 7.76 -9.71
C VAL A 85 -12.89 6.66 -10.16
N GLN A 86 -12.97 5.57 -9.42
CA GLN A 86 -13.74 4.37 -9.78
C GLN A 86 -15.21 4.69 -10.08
N SER A 87 -15.89 5.47 -9.23
CA SER A 87 -17.31 5.82 -9.41
C SER A 87 -17.59 6.68 -10.65
N GLN A 88 -16.58 7.29 -11.27
CA GLN A 88 -16.73 8.08 -12.49
C GLN A 88 -16.75 7.20 -13.76
N VAL A 89 -16.52 5.89 -13.62
CA VAL A 89 -16.56 4.92 -14.71
C VAL A 89 -17.78 4.00 -14.50
N SER A 90 -18.95 4.42 -14.92
CA SER A 90 -20.24 3.72 -14.70
C SER A 90 -20.24 2.28 -15.23
N ALA A 91 -19.51 2.03 -16.32
CA ALA A 91 -19.39 0.69 -16.91
C ALA A 91 -18.80 -0.36 -15.93
N LEU A 92 -18.04 0.04 -14.91
CA LEU A 92 -17.54 -0.89 -13.88
C LEU A 92 -18.69 -1.49 -13.06
N THR A 93 -19.69 -0.67 -12.72
CA THR A 93 -20.90 -1.12 -12.01
C THR A 93 -21.75 -2.05 -12.87
N GLU A 94 -21.92 -1.71 -14.15
CA GLU A 94 -22.65 -2.57 -15.11
C GLU A 94 -21.95 -3.93 -15.25
N LEU A 95 -20.64 -3.93 -15.43
CA LEU A 95 -19.83 -5.15 -15.57
C LEU A 95 -19.87 -6.00 -14.29
N THR A 96 -19.85 -5.36 -13.12
CA THR A 96 -20.02 -6.03 -11.82
C THR A 96 -21.34 -6.79 -11.77
N PHE A 97 -22.43 -6.18 -12.25
CA PHE A 97 -23.72 -6.83 -12.28
C PHE A 97 -23.76 -8.04 -13.23
N PHE A 98 -23.13 -7.94 -14.40
CA PHE A 98 -23.00 -9.09 -15.29
C PHE A 98 -22.19 -10.23 -14.64
N TYR A 99 -21.09 -9.92 -13.97
CA TYR A 99 -20.26 -10.91 -13.30
C TYR A 99 -20.94 -11.55 -12.09
N ALA A 100 -21.82 -10.84 -11.40
CA ALA A 100 -22.61 -11.39 -10.30
C ALA A 100 -23.44 -12.62 -10.72
N ASN A 101 -23.78 -12.74 -12.02
CA ASN A 101 -24.48 -13.91 -12.56
C ASN A 101 -23.53 -15.10 -12.83
N LEU A 102 -22.22 -14.91 -12.76
CA LEU A 102 -21.21 -15.93 -13.02
C LEU A 102 -20.58 -16.50 -11.75
N VAL A 103 -20.83 -15.86 -10.61
CA VAL A 103 -20.21 -16.22 -9.32
C VAL A 103 -21.27 -16.69 -8.34
N THR A 104 -21.05 -17.82 -7.69
CA THR A 104 -21.97 -18.33 -6.67
C THR A 104 -21.62 -17.79 -5.28
N VAL A 105 -22.64 -17.68 -4.42
CA VAL A 105 -22.46 -17.33 -2.98
C VAL A 105 -21.44 -18.27 -2.33
N SER A 106 -21.52 -19.58 -2.58
CA SER A 106 -20.56 -20.56 -2.05
C SER A 106 -19.13 -20.30 -2.50
N ARG A 107 -18.92 -19.75 -3.71
CA ARG A 107 -17.57 -19.40 -4.18
C ARG A 107 -17.00 -18.21 -3.43
N LEU A 108 -17.79 -17.17 -3.20
CA LEU A 108 -17.42 -16.01 -2.39
C LEU A 108 -17.09 -16.43 -0.95
N GLN A 109 -17.93 -17.24 -0.33
CA GLN A 109 -17.71 -17.76 1.02
C GLN A 109 -16.42 -18.56 1.18
N ARG A 110 -15.94 -19.20 0.12
CA ARG A 110 -14.69 -19.99 0.12
C ARG A 110 -13.45 -19.17 -0.21
N ASN A 111 -13.59 -17.90 -0.61
CA ASN A 111 -12.44 -17.03 -0.86
C ASN A 111 -11.69 -16.77 0.45
N PRO A 112 -10.39 -17.14 0.56
CA PRO A 112 -9.64 -17.01 1.81
C PRO A 112 -9.52 -15.57 2.30
N THR A 113 -9.35 -14.61 1.40
CA THR A 113 -9.24 -13.18 1.73
C THR A 113 -10.55 -12.68 2.33
N VAL A 114 -11.69 -12.96 1.69
CA VAL A 114 -13.02 -12.59 2.19
C VAL A 114 -13.28 -13.20 3.58
N LYS A 115 -12.95 -14.48 3.76
CA LYS A 115 -13.10 -15.16 5.07
C LYS A 115 -12.30 -14.49 6.17
N ASN A 116 -11.05 -14.17 5.89
CA ASN A 116 -10.16 -13.53 6.86
C ASN A 116 -10.65 -12.12 7.21
N GLU A 117 -11.05 -11.35 6.22
CA GLU A 117 -11.56 -9.99 6.43
C GLU A 117 -12.88 -9.96 7.19
N ILE A 118 -13.82 -10.88 6.92
CA ILE A 118 -15.07 -11.02 7.69
C ILE A 118 -14.74 -11.28 9.16
N LYS A 119 -13.82 -12.21 9.43
CA LYS A 119 -13.39 -12.53 10.81
C LYS A 119 -12.70 -11.34 11.50
N MET A 120 -11.83 -10.61 10.78
CA MET A 120 -11.10 -9.47 11.34
C MET A 120 -12.00 -8.27 11.67
N ARG A 121 -13.13 -8.13 10.96
CA ARG A 121 -14.09 -7.03 11.12
C ARG A 121 -15.24 -7.33 12.05
N ASP A 122 -15.29 -8.55 12.59
CA ASP A 122 -16.31 -8.99 13.54
C ASP A 122 -17.77 -8.77 13.04
N PHE A 123 -17.98 -8.99 11.74
CA PHE A 123 -19.30 -8.83 11.13
C PHE A 123 -20.31 -9.89 11.60
N GLU A 124 -19.85 -10.97 12.24
CA GLU A 124 -20.67 -12.10 12.66
C GLU A 124 -21.66 -12.57 11.59
N ALA A 125 -22.97 -12.46 11.86
CA ALA A 125 -24.03 -12.80 10.92
C ALA A 125 -24.47 -11.62 10.02
N ASN A 126 -24.03 -10.39 10.30
CA ASN A 126 -24.50 -9.16 9.65
C ASN A 126 -23.51 -8.65 8.60
N ILE A 127 -23.14 -9.50 7.65
CA ILE A 127 -22.19 -9.12 6.59
C ILE A 127 -22.90 -8.23 5.57
N PRO A 128 -22.43 -6.98 5.33
CA PRO A 128 -23.00 -6.15 4.27
C PRO A 128 -22.86 -6.80 2.89
N VAL A 129 -23.90 -6.76 2.07
CA VAL A 129 -23.87 -7.37 0.72
C VAL A 129 -22.76 -6.77 -0.13
N GLY A 130 -22.58 -5.45 -0.11
CA GLY A 130 -21.48 -4.79 -0.82
C GLY A 130 -20.11 -5.29 -0.41
N PHE A 131 -19.89 -5.48 0.89
CA PHE A 131 -18.64 -6.07 1.40
C PHE A 131 -18.49 -7.54 0.95
N PHE A 132 -19.56 -8.33 0.99
CA PHE A 132 -19.50 -9.73 0.59
C PHE A 132 -19.22 -9.92 -0.91
N THR A 133 -19.71 -8.99 -1.74
CA THR A 133 -19.63 -9.07 -3.20
C THR A 133 -18.48 -8.27 -3.82
N TYR A 134 -17.66 -7.55 -3.02
CA TYR A 134 -16.57 -6.73 -3.56
C TYR A 134 -15.57 -7.49 -4.45
N PRO A 135 -15.31 -8.81 -4.29
CA PRO A 135 -14.43 -9.53 -5.20
C PRO A 135 -14.93 -9.54 -6.65
N ILE A 136 -16.25 -9.43 -6.84
CA ILE A 136 -16.86 -9.35 -8.16
C ILE A 136 -16.61 -7.96 -8.78
N SER A 137 -16.77 -6.90 -8.00
CA SER A 137 -16.47 -5.54 -8.47
C SER A 137 -14.99 -5.33 -8.75
N GLN A 138 -14.09 -5.91 -7.92
CA GLN A 138 -12.66 -5.88 -8.18
C GLN A 138 -12.28 -6.60 -9.49
N ALA A 139 -12.97 -7.70 -9.81
CA ALA A 139 -12.79 -8.37 -11.10
C ALA A 139 -13.25 -7.48 -12.27
N ALA A 140 -14.33 -6.72 -12.10
CA ALA A 140 -14.79 -5.74 -13.09
C ALA A 140 -13.77 -4.61 -13.28
N ASP A 141 -13.23 -4.07 -12.19
CA ASP A 141 -12.18 -3.03 -12.23
C ASP A 141 -10.98 -3.47 -13.09
N ILE A 142 -10.51 -4.70 -12.87
CA ILE A 142 -9.34 -5.25 -13.58
C ILE A 142 -9.65 -5.50 -15.06
N THR A 143 -10.76 -6.15 -15.33
CA THR A 143 -11.05 -6.68 -16.67
C THR A 143 -11.63 -5.65 -17.64
N ALA A 144 -12.28 -4.58 -17.14
CA ALA A 144 -12.81 -3.50 -17.96
C ALA A 144 -11.72 -2.81 -18.80
N PHE A 145 -10.53 -2.68 -18.24
CA PHE A 145 -9.34 -2.10 -18.90
C PHE A 145 -8.49 -3.16 -19.61
N LYS A 146 -8.90 -4.44 -19.58
CA LYS A 146 -8.09 -5.58 -20.08
C LYS A 146 -6.73 -5.64 -19.41
N ALA A 147 -6.65 -5.25 -18.13
CA ALA A 147 -5.40 -5.25 -17.38
C ALA A 147 -4.88 -6.67 -17.21
N ASN A 148 -3.68 -6.91 -17.72
CA ASN A 148 -2.99 -8.19 -17.61
C ASN A 148 -1.82 -8.17 -16.63
N ILE A 149 -1.48 -7.00 -16.07
CA ILE A 149 -0.44 -6.81 -15.05
C ILE A 149 -1.09 -6.10 -13.86
N VAL A 150 -1.18 -6.78 -12.72
CA VAL A 150 -1.81 -6.24 -11.51
C VAL A 150 -0.84 -6.36 -10.33
N PRO A 151 -0.15 -5.26 -9.97
CA PRO A 151 0.68 -5.23 -8.77
C PRO A 151 -0.17 -5.39 -7.52
N VAL A 152 0.10 -6.43 -6.72
CA VAL A 152 -0.69 -6.77 -5.52
C VAL A 152 0.19 -7.36 -4.41
N GLY A 153 -0.28 -7.29 -3.17
CA GLY A 153 0.25 -8.09 -2.07
C GLY A 153 -0.22 -9.55 -2.15
N GLU A 154 0.44 -10.44 -1.42
CA GLU A 154 0.11 -11.88 -1.38
C GLU A 154 -1.33 -12.16 -0.94
N ASP A 155 -1.87 -11.33 -0.05
CA ASP A 155 -3.25 -11.42 0.43
C ASP A 155 -4.29 -11.24 -0.68
N GLN A 156 -3.91 -10.66 -1.82
CA GLN A 156 -4.77 -10.42 -2.99
C GLN A 156 -4.69 -11.54 -4.05
N LEU A 157 -3.80 -12.51 -3.91
CA LEU A 157 -3.70 -13.62 -4.87
C LEU A 157 -5.02 -14.40 -5.05
N PRO A 158 -5.82 -14.67 -3.98
CA PRO A 158 -7.14 -15.29 -4.14
C PRO A 158 -8.13 -14.45 -4.94
N MET A 159 -8.00 -13.12 -4.94
CA MET A 159 -8.82 -12.21 -5.75
C MET A 159 -8.45 -12.27 -7.22
N ILE A 160 -7.16 -12.31 -7.51
CA ILE A 160 -6.68 -12.47 -8.90
C ILE A 160 -7.13 -13.82 -9.48
N GLU A 161 -7.06 -14.90 -8.70
CA GLU A 161 -7.53 -16.20 -9.16
C GLU A 161 -9.06 -16.20 -9.39
N GLN A 162 -9.83 -15.60 -8.50
CA GLN A 162 -11.27 -15.43 -8.72
C GLN A 162 -11.58 -14.60 -9.96
N THR A 163 -10.80 -13.56 -10.25
CA THR A 163 -10.92 -12.77 -11.48
C THR A 163 -10.68 -13.65 -12.71
N ARG A 164 -9.65 -14.48 -12.71
CA ARG A 164 -9.36 -15.44 -13.79
C ARG A 164 -10.51 -16.43 -14.01
N GLU A 165 -11.10 -16.94 -12.93
CA GLU A 165 -12.28 -17.83 -13.02
C GLU A 165 -13.46 -17.12 -13.72
N ILE A 166 -13.69 -15.84 -13.40
CA ILE A 166 -14.73 -15.02 -14.06
C ILE A 166 -14.41 -14.85 -15.55
N VAL A 167 -13.17 -14.48 -15.88
CA VAL A 167 -12.70 -14.32 -17.27
C VAL A 167 -12.95 -15.61 -18.08
N ARG A 168 -12.50 -16.76 -17.59
CA ARG A 168 -12.68 -18.05 -18.24
C ARG A 168 -14.16 -18.39 -18.42
N SER A 169 -14.97 -18.15 -17.39
CA SER A 169 -16.42 -18.41 -17.44
C SER A 169 -17.11 -17.52 -18.46
N PHE A 170 -16.79 -16.23 -18.47
CA PHE A 170 -17.34 -15.25 -19.40
C PHE A 170 -16.99 -15.62 -20.85
N ASN A 171 -15.69 -15.76 -21.16
CA ASN A 171 -15.22 -16.07 -22.52
C ASN A 171 -15.81 -17.40 -23.04
N ARG A 172 -15.94 -18.41 -22.18
CA ARG A 172 -16.56 -19.68 -22.53
C ARG A 172 -18.05 -19.55 -22.86
N ILE A 173 -18.81 -18.76 -22.07
CA ILE A 173 -20.27 -18.57 -22.27
C ILE A 173 -20.54 -17.78 -23.54
N TYR A 174 -19.79 -16.71 -23.77
CA TYR A 174 -19.95 -15.87 -24.94
C TYR A 174 -19.23 -16.41 -26.18
N LYS A 175 -18.45 -17.49 -26.03
CA LYS A 175 -17.69 -18.19 -27.11
C LYS A 175 -16.73 -17.23 -27.85
N GLU A 176 -16.20 -16.27 -27.13
CA GLU A 176 -15.27 -15.26 -27.65
C GLU A 176 -14.30 -14.84 -26.55
N GLU A 177 -13.03 -14.64 -26.89
CA GLU A 177 -12.01 -14.17 -25.95
C GLU A 177 -12.06 -12.63 -25.81
N VAL A 178 -13.09 -12.13 -25.14
CA VAL A 178 -13.32 -10.70 -24.91
C VAL A 178 -12.47 -10.19 -23.75
N LEU A 179 -12.39 -10.97 -22.67
CA LEU A 179 -11.69 -10.60 -21.44
C LEU A 179 -10.30 -11.25 -21.39
N VAL A 180 -9.36 -10.59 -20.71
CA VAL A 180 -7.97 -11.02 -20.55
C VAL A 180 -7.73 -11.46 -19.11
N GLU A 181 -7.04 -12.61 -18.92
CA GLU A 181 -6.66 -13.08 -17.60
C GLU A 181 -5.54 -12.20 -17.00
N PRO A 182 -5.74 -11.64 -15.79
CA PRO A 182 -4.71 -10.87 -15.12
C PRO A 182 -3.61 -11.74 -14.51
N GLN A 183 -2.41 -11.18 -14.42
CA GLN A 183 -1.28 -11.73 -13.71
C GLN A 183 -0.95 -10.85 -12.49
N ALA A 184 -0.84 -11.50 -11.33
CA ALA A 184 -0.36 -10.82 -10.13
C ALA A 184 1.14 -10.55 -10.25
N VAL A 185 1.56 -9.34 -9.88
CA VAL A 185 2.97 -8.98 -9.72
C VAL A 185 3.21 -8.66 -8.27
N LEU A 186 3.98 -9.50 -7.59
CA LEU A 186 4.33 -9.31 -6.19
C LEU A 186 5.50 -8.36 -6.02
N PRO A 187 5.57 -7.59 -4.93
CA PRO A 187 6.72 -6.76 -4.60
C PRO A 187 8.00 -7.58 -4.46
N LYS A 188 9.12 -7.03 -4.90
CA LYS A 188 10.43 -7.72 -4.89
C LYS A 188 11.04 -7.89 -3.49
N SER A 189 10.58 -7.15 -2.48
CA SER A 189 11.14 -7.13 -1.13
C SER A 189 10.07 -7.37 -0.07
N GLU A 190 10.25 -8.38 0.77
CA GLU A 190 9.38 -8.66 1.93
C GLU A 190 9.47 -7.57 3.01
N ALA A 191 10.65 -6.97 3.21
CA ALA A 191 10.86 -5.90 4.19
C ALA A 191 10.01 -4.66 3.89
N ALA A 192 9.70 -4.41 2.60
CA ALA A 192 8.83 -3.33 2.15
C ALA A 192 7.33 -3.58 2.46
N LEU A 193 6.93 -4.82 2.73
CA LEU A 193 5.52 -5.20 2.81
C LEU A 193 4.84 -4.89 4.14
N ARG A 194 5.57 -4.68 5.23
CA ARG A 194 5.00 -4.54 6.58
C ARG A 194 5.75 -3.52 7.44
N LEU A 195 5.78 -2.28 6.99
CA LEU A 195 6.32 -1.23 7.85
C LEU A 195 5.45 -1.11 9.12
N PRO A 196 6.02 -1.29 10.34
CA PRO A 196 5.28 -1.18 11.57
C PRO A 196 4.86 0.28 11.81
N GLY A 197 3.83 0.47 12.63
CA GLY A 197 3.53 1.79 13.19
C GLY A 197 4.66 2.31 14.08
N ILE A 198 4.64 3.59 14.42
CA ILE A 198 5.64 4.21 15.31
C ILE A 198 5.66 3.58 16.70
N ASP A 199 4.59 2.91 17.10
CA ASP A 199 4.43 2.16 18.34
C ASP A 199 5.15 0.79 18.36
N GLY A 200 5.62 0.32 17.22
CA GLY A 200 6.34 -0.95 17.06
C GLY A 200 5.48 -2.22 17.19
N ASN A 201 4.21 -2.10 17.55
CA ASN A 201 3.36 -3.25 17.91
C ASN A 201 2.52 -3.77 16.74
N ALA A 202 2.06 -2.91 15.87
CA ALA A 202 1.14 -3.25 14.79
C ALA A 202 1.61 -2.66 13.46
N LYS A 203 1.11 -3.23 12.36
CA LYS A 203 1.28 -2.63 11.03
C LYS A 203 0.77 -1.18 11.07
N MET A 204 1.50 -0.29 10.38
CA MET A 204 1.06 1.09 10.19
C MET A 204 -0.37 1.13 9.66
N SER A 205 -1.24 1.84 10.35
CA SER A 205 -2.67 1.88 10.06
C SER A 205 -3.26 3.27 10.32
N LYS A 206 -4.15 3.70 9.42
CA LYS A 206 -4.90 4.95 9.55
C LYS A 206 -5.80 4.95 10.79
N SER A 207 -6.44 3.83 11.10
CA SER A 207 -7.36 3.70 12.24
C SER A 207 -6.65 3.74 13.60
N LEU A 208 -5.39 3.31 13.66
CA LEU A 208 -4.59 3.34 14.89
C LEU A 208 -3.86 4.68 15.10
N GLY A 209 -3.82 5.55 14.10
CA GLY A 209 -3.11 6.82 14.20
C GLY A 209 -1.60 6.68 14.41
N ASN A 210 -1.03 5.50 14.17
CA ASN A 210 0.37 5.15 14.40
C ASN A 210 1.25 5.32 13.16
N GLY A 211 0.77 6.05 12.15
CA GLY A 211 1.46 6.23 10.87
C GLY A 211 2.14 7.58 10.72
N ILE A 212 3.22 7.63 9.92
CA ILE A 212 3.78 8.85 9.35
C ILE A 212 3.15 9.02 7.97
N TYR A 213 2.40 10.11 7.77
CA TYR A 213 1.71 10.41 6.52
C TYR A 213 2.62 11.19 5.56
N LEU A 214 2.37 11.07 4.25
CA LEU A 214 3.14 11.79 3.24
C LEU A 214 2.96 13.31 3.38
N ALA A 215 1.77 13.73 3.79
CA ALA A 215 1.41 15.13 4.01
C ALA A 215 1.67 15.65 5.45
N ASP A 216 2.32 14.87 6.32
CA ASP A 216 2.68 15.34 7.67
C ASP A 216 3.67 16.51 7.56
N THR A 217 3.48 17.54 8.39
CA THR A 217 4.45 18.64 8.52
C THR A 217 5.79 18.15 9.09
N LYS A 218 6.85 18.95 8.93
CA LYS A 218 8.17 18.65 9.52
C LYS A 218 8.08 18.42 11.03
N GLU A 219 7.31 19.23 11.71
CA GLU A 219 7.09 19.17 13.16
C GLU A 219 6.37 17.86 13.55
N GLU A 220 5.37 17.47 12.77
CA GLU A 220 4.65 16.19 12.98
C GLU A 220 5.55 14.99 12.76
N VAL A 221 6.31 14.95 11.63
CA VAL A 221 7.26 13.88 11.36
C VAL A 221 8.30 13.80 12.47
N LYS A 222 8.90 14.94 12.88
CA LYS A 222 9.85 14.98 13.99
C LYS A 222 9.27 14.45 15.28
N ARG A 223 8.06 14.89 15.67
CA ARG A 223 7.37 14.41 16.87
C ARG A 223 7.14 12.91 16.81
N LYS A 224 6.67 12.39 15.68
CA LYS A 224 6.39 10.97 15.46
C LYS A 224 7.67 10.13 15.50
N VAL A 225 8.73 10.55 14.81
CA VAL A 225 10.02 9.84 14.83
C VAL A 225 10.64 9.83 16.23
N MET A 226 10.61 10.96 16.94
CA MET A 226 11.14 11.03 18.30
C MET A 226 10.34 10.18 19.29
N SER A 227 9.06 9.89 19.02
CA SER A 227 8.21 9.01 19.84
C SER A 227 8.25 7.53 19.42
N MET A 228 9.01 7.15 18.37
CA MET A 228 9.13 5.76 17.94
C MET A 228 9.60 4.85 19.06
N TYR A 229 9.02 3.66 19.09
CA TYR A 229 9.46 2.60 20.00
C TYR A 229 10.89 2.15 19.66
N THR A 230 11.71 2.02 20.69
CA THR A 230 13.08 1.49 20.64
C THR A 230 13.20 0.38 21.68
N ASP A 231 14.41 -0.06 21.99
CA ASP A 231 14.64 -1.06 23.03
C ASP A 231 14.42 -0.47 24.44
N PRO A 232 13.44 -0.95 25.22
CA PRO A 232 13.17 -0.42 26.56
C PRO A 232 14.29 -0.73 27.57
N ASP A 233 15.14 -1.72 27.30
CA ASP A 233 16.27 -2.08 28.14
C ASP A 233 17.52 -1.22 27.87
N HIS A 234 17.55 -0.47 26.75
CA HIS A 234 18.63 0.43 26.37
C HIS A 234 18.46 1.82 27.04
N ILE A 235 18.83 1.89 28.33
CA ILE A 235 18.62 3.10 29.16
C ILE A 235 19.77 4.09 28.99
N HIS A 236 21.01 3.60 29.02
CA HIS A 236 22.23 4.40 28.85
C HIS A 236 22.87 4.14 27.48
N VAL A 237 23.64 5.11 26.97
CA VAL A 237 24.29 5.02 25.67
C VAL A 237 25.27 3.84 25.60
N GLU A 238 25.87 3.50 26.73
CA GLU A 238 26.85 2.41 26.89
C GLU A 238 26.20 1.03 26.98
N ASP A 239 24.88 0.96 27.20
CA ASP A 239 24.18 -0.32 27.30
C ASP A 239 24.11 -0.99 25.92
N PRO A 240 24.27 -2.32 25.83
CA PRO A 240 24.01 -3.06 24.62
C PRO A 240 22.53 -2.94 24.22
N GLY A 241 22.25 -2.48 22.99
CA GLY A 241 20.89 -2.36 22.47
C GLY A 241 20.47 -3.54 21.61
N LYS A 242 19.16 -3.79 21.51
CA LYS A 242 18.56 -4.78 20.60
C LYS A 242 18.11 -4.13 19.31
N VAL A 243 18.53 -4.69 18.19
CA VAL A 243 18.10 -4.28 16.84
C VAL A 243 16.77 -4.92 16.49
N GLU A 244 16.55 -6.16 16.92
CA GLU A 244 15.31 -6.92 16.68
C GLU A 244 14.14 -6.25 17.40
N ASN A 245 13.04 -6.07 16.67
CA ASN A 245 11.83 -5.37 17.12
C ASN A 245 12.04 -3.88 17.48
N ASN A 246 13.18 -3.31 17.11
CA ASN A 246 13.40 -1.87 17.23
C ASN A 246 12.85 -1.17 15.98
N THR A 247 11.79 -0.38 16.18
CA THR A 247 11.07 0.29 15.09
C THR A 247 11.97 1.20 14.26
N VAL A 248 12.92 1.88 14.88
CA VAL A 248 13.83 2.80 14.17
C VAL A 248 14.73 2.04 13.22
N PHE A 249 15.28 0.90 13.63
CA PHE A 249 16.08 0.07 12.73
C PHE A 249 15.25 -0.54 11.61
N THR A 250 14.01 -0.95 11.88
CA THR A 250 13.10 -1.42 10.81
C THR A 250 12.87 -0.34 9.74
N TYR A 251 12.74 0.92 10.14
CA TYR A 251 12.63 2.02 9.17
C TYR A 251 13.95 2.30 8.46
N LEU A 252 15.08 2.24 9.15
CA LEU A 252 16.39 2.40 8.53
C LEU A 252 16.67 1.28 7.51
N ASP A 253 16.29 0.03 7.78
CA ASP A 253 16.39 -1.08 6.81
C ASP A 253 15.62 -0.81 5.51
N VAL A 254 14.56 -0.02 5.57
CA VAL A 254 13.69 0.29 4.41
C VAL A 254 14.14 1.55 3.66
N PHE A 255 14.62 2.56 4.38
CA PHE A 255 14.85 3.90 3.82
C PHE A 255 16.30 4.30 3.72
N ALA A 256 17.20 3.79 4.59
CA ALA A 256 18.59 4.20 4.59
C ALA A 256 19.37 3.64 3.39
N GLN A 257 20.25 4.46 2.84
CA GLN A 257 21.22 4.12 1.81
C GLN A 257 22.63 4.44 2.32
N ASP A 258 23.66 3.80 1.76
CA ASP A 258 25.03 4.05 2.17
C ASP A 258 25.41 5.54 2.03
N SER A 259 24.88 6.23 1.02
CA SER A 259 25.10 7.66 0.82
C SER A 259 24.55 8.54 1.96
N ASP A 260 23.56 8.07 2.72
CA ASP A 260 23.00 8.83 3.84
C ASP A 260 23.99 8.86 5.02
N PHE A 261 24.80 7.81 5.15
CA PHE A 261 25.88 7.79 6.14
C PHE A 261 26.94 8.83 5.81
N ASP A 262 27.40 8.91 4.58
CA ASP A 262 28.37 9.93 4.14
C ASP A 262 27.83 11.35 4.43
N LYS A 263 26.52 11.57 4.27
CA LYS A 263 25.88 12.87 4.42
C LYS A 263 25.62 13.25 5.89
N TYR A 264 25.11 12.31 6.68
CA TYR A 264 24.55 12.62 8.00
C TYR A 264 25.27 11.96 9.17
N TRP A 265 25.99 10.86 8.92
CA TRP A 265 26.68 10.13 9.98
C TRP A 265 27.96 9.43 9.50
N PRO A 266 28.99 10.17 9.07
CA PRO A 266 30.19 9.64 8.39
C PRO A 266 31.09 8.77 9.28
N GLU A 267 30.74 8.55 10.55
CA GLU A 267 31.41 7.60 11.45
C GLU A 267 31.16 6.14 11.03
N TYR A 268 30.10 5.87 10.25
CA TYR A 268 29.73 4.55 9.73
C TYR A 268 29.66 4.57 8.21
N LYS A 269 30.01 3.44 7.59
CA LYS A 269 29.93 3.27 6.14
C LYS A 269 28.55 2.81 5.67
N ASN A 270 27.84 2.08 6.53
CA ASN A 270 26.56 1.48 6.21
C ASN A 270 25.77 1.14 7.49
N LEU A 271 24.53 0.68 7.29
CA LEU A 271 23.62 0.34 8.38
C LEU A 271 24.11 -0.83 9.24
N GLU A 272 24.82 -1.80 8.67
CA GLU A 272 25.30 -2.96 9.41
C GLU A 272 26.40 -2.59 10.42
N GLU A 273 27.28 -1.64 10.07
CA GLU A 273 28.26 -1.10 11.03
C GLU A 273 27.57 -0.36 12.18
N LEU A 274 26.53 0.42 11.89
CA LEU A 274 25.74 1.11 12.91
C LEU A 274 25.01 0.12 13.84
N LYS A 275 24.35 -0.91 13.28
CA LYS A 275 23.70 -1.98 14.05
C LYS A 275 24.70 -2.70 14.96
N ALA A 276 25.86 -3.08 14.43
CA ALA A 276 26.89 -3.77 15.20
C ALA A 276 27.43 -2.92 16.38
N HIS A 277 27.50 -1.59 16.20
CA HIS A 277 27.91 -0.68 17.27
C HIS A 277 26.80 -0.51 18.30
N TYR A 278 25.53 -0.35 17.87
CA TYR A 278 24.38 -0.25 18.76
C TYR A 278 24.24 -1.50 19.66
N GLN A 279 24.46 -2.67 19.11
CA GLN A 279 24.42 -3.94 19.86
C GLN A 279 25.55 -4.10 20.89
N LYS A 280 26.66 -3.38 20.73
CA LYS A 280 27.77 -3.38 21.68
C LYS A 280 27.65 -2.31 22.76
N GLY A 281 26.74 -1.37 22.59
CA GLY A 281 26.69 -0.12 23.35
C GLY A 281 27.57 0.97 22.74
N GLY A 282 27.20 2.23 22.95
CA GLY A 282 27.90 3.41 22.45
C GLY A 282 27.08 4.27 21.48
N VAL A 283 25.86 3.87 21.13
CA VAL A 283 24.95 4.61 20.24
C VAL A 283 23.63 4.87 20.94
N GLY A 284 23.34 6.14 21.25
CA GLY A 284 22.07 6.50 21.91
C GLY A 284 20.88 6.60 20.95
N ASP A 285 19.68 6.20 21.40
CA ASP A 285 18.43 6.19 20.65
C ASP A 285 18.06 7.56 20.07
N VAL A 286 18.33 8.64 20.77
CA VAL A 286 18.05 9.99 20.28
C VAL A 286 18.88 10.32 19.04
N LYS A 287 20.14 9.91 18.98
CA LYS A 287 21.02 10.12 17.81
C LYS A 287 20.54 9.26 16.65
N LEU A 288 20.16 8.01 16.92
CA LEU A 288 19.58 7.09 15.95
C LEU A 288 18.27 7.64 15.34
N LYS A 289 17.35 8.13 16.17
CA LYS A 289 16.10 8.77 15.72
C LYS A 289 16.33 10.03 14.89
N LYS A 290 17.33 10.84 15.25
CA LYS A 290 17.69 12.03 14.47
C LYS A 290 18.25 11.65 13.09
N PHE A 291 19.02 10.59 13.00
CA PHE A 291 19.52 10.09 11.71
C PHE A 291 18.36 9.64 10.82
N LEU A 292 17.43 8.82 11.33
CA LEU A 292 16.23 8.46 10.60
C LEU A 292 15.42 9.68 10.18
N LEU A 293 15.29 10.68 11.05
CA LEU A 293 14.55 11.91 10.73
C LEU A 293 15.11 12.62 9.51
N GLN A 294 16.45 12.76 9.39
CA GLN A 294 17.08 13.38 8.23
C GLN A 294 16.75 12.63 6.93
N ILE A 295 16.83 11.30 6.96
CA ILE A 295 16.50 10.46 5.80
C ILE A 295 15.03 10.63 5.40
N LEU A 296 14.12 10.65 6.37
CA LEU A 296 12.70 10.85 6.09
C LEU A 296 12.37 12.27 5.62
N GLU A 297 13.08 13.28 6.09
CA GLU A 297 12.96 14.65 5.58
C GLU A 297 13.42 14.77 4.14
N ASP A 298 14.54 14.16 3.77
CA ASP A 298 15.00 14.11 2.37
C ASP A 298 13.98 13.44 1.43
N LEU A 299 13.25 12.43 1.93
CA LEU A 299 12.19 11.77 1.19
C LEU A 299 10.92 12.62 1.09
N LEU A 300 10.49 13.22 2.22
CA LEU A 300 9.17 13.86 2.33
C LEU A 300 9.17 15.32 1.89
N ASP A 301 10.28 16.05 2.00
CA ASP A 301 10.35 17.46 1.60
C ASP A 301 9.98 17.66 0.13
N PRO A 302 10.55 16.91 -0.85
CA PRO A 302 10.16 17.06 -2.25
C PRO A 302 8.70 16.69 -2.54
N ILE A 303 8.10 15.82 -1.70
CA ILE A 303 6.69 15.43 -1.82
C ILE A 303 5.79 16.55 -1.33
N ARG A 304 6.16 17.20 -0.23
CA ARG A 304 5.42 18.34 0.37
C ARG A 304 5.48 19.63 -0.44
N GLU A 305 6.55 19.84 -1.22
CA GLU A 305 6.75 21.03 -2.05
C GLU A 305 5.95 21.01 -3.36
N LYS A 306 5.43 19.87 -3.75
CA LYS A 306 4.58 19.70 -4.94
C LYS A 306 3.11 19.86 -4.61
#